data_556ab25bdce03a6ef263771100c53f3b
#
_entry.id   556ab25bdce03a6ef263771100c53f3b
#
_cell.length_a   1.000
_cell.length_b   1.000
_cell.length_c   1.000
_cell.angle_alpha   90.00
_cell.angle_beta   90.00
_cell.angle_gamma   90.00
#
_symmetry.space_group_name_H-M   'P 1'
#
loop_
_entity.id
_entity.type
_entity.pdbx_description
1 polymer ?
#
loop_
_entity_poly.entity_id
_entity_poly.type
_entity_poly.pdbx_seq_one_letter_code
_entity_poly.pdbx_strand_id
1 'polypeptide(L)'
;AGVCSAVWADWYGFKMEAYDAIPENAALLQNAGACIIIHSDDENGIQRLNQEAAKAQADGRRIGINIPDETAIGWFTLNPAKAMGIDKFTGSLEKGKMADVVLWNGNPLSVYSRPEKVWIDGALLYDALDRKRRPVSDFELGQPGEGDVK
;
A
#
# COMPACT_ATOMS: atom_id res chain seq x y z
N ALA A 1 8.25 12.20 -19.66
CA ALA A 1 8.86 11.02 -20.30
C ALA A 1 8.04 9.73 -20.09
N GLY A 2 6.94 9.75 -19.37
CA GLY A 2 6.08 8.58 -19.13
C GLY A 2 6.69 7.51 -18.21
N VAL A 3 7.74 7.87 -17.45
CA VAL A 3 8.40 6.97 -16.49
C VAL A 3 7.93 7.35 -15.09
N CYS A 4 7.59 6.35 -14.27
CA CYS A 4 7.27 6.55 -12.87
C CYS A 4 8.53 6.58 -12.00
N SER A 5 8.49 7.37 -10.92
CA SER A 5 9.52 7.39 -9.88
C SER A 5 9.07 6.55 -8.69
N ALA A 6 9.82 5.52 -8.34
CA ALA A 6 9.60 4.75 -7.12
C ALA A 6 10.39 5.41 -5.99
N VAL A 7 9.71 5.78 -4.91
CA VAL A 7 10.27 6.51 -3.78
C VAL A 7 9.81 5.90 -2.46
N TRP A 8 10.62 6.07 -1.42
CA TRP A 8 10.22 5.78 -0.04
C TRP A 8 9.44 6.96 0.55
N ALA A 9 8.59 6.67 1.54
CA ALA A 9 7.83 7.70 2.24
C ALA A 9 8.71 8.51 3.18
N ASP A 10 9.46 7.86 4.07
CA ASP A 10 10.20 8.53 5.14
C ASP A 10 11.58 7.90 5.46
N TRP A 11 12.11 7.10 4.53
CA TRP A 11 13.41 6.43 4.71
C TRP A 11 14.55 7.34 4.25
N TYR A 12 14.76 8.41 4.99
CA TYR A 12 15.83 9.37 4.74
C TYR A 12 16.93 9.26 5.80
N GLY A 13 18.17 9.55 5.41
CA GLY A 13 19.32 9.64 6.31
C GLY A 13 19.83 8.31 6.88
N PHE A 14 19.25 7.15 6.52
CA PHE A 14 19.66 5.86 7.08
C PHE A 14 20.90 5.26 6.38
N LYS A 15 21.23 5.73 5.19
CA LYS A 15 22.44 5.38 4.41
C LYS A 15 22.80 6.50 3.44
N MET A 16 24.01 6.47 2.89
CA MET A 16 24.54 7.57 2.05
C MET A 16 23.66 7.89 0.83
N GLU A 17 23.14 6.89 0.14
CA GLU A 17 22.26 7.11 -1.03
C GLU A 17 20.89 7.69 -0.68
N ALA A 18 20.50 7.68 0.58
CA ALA A 18 19.26 8.28 1.09
C ALA A 18 19.50 9.52 1.96
N TYR A 19 20.73 10.04 1.97
CA TYR A 19 21.10 11.15 2.84
C TYR A 19 20.31 12.43 2.56
N ASP A 20 20.09 12.75 1.29
CA ASP A 20 19.38 13.94 0.84
C ASP A 20 17.87 13.70 0.62
N ALA A 21 17.35 12.53 0.94
CA ALA A 21 15.91 12.28 0.84
C ALA A 21 15.15 13.08 1.89
N ILE A 22 13.94 13.51 1.53
CA ILE A 22 13.05 14.28 2.41
C ILE A 22 11.67 13.64 2.48
N PRO A 23 10.93 13.78 3.61
CA PRO A 23 9.59 13.21 3.76
C PRO A 23 8.59 13.69 2.71
N GLU A 24 8.75 14.91 2.23
CA GLU A 24 7.85 15.55 1.27
C GLU A 24 8.10 15.14 -0.18
N ASN A 25 9.09 14.28 -0.46
CA ASN A 25 9.55 13.91 -1.78
C ASN A 25 8.40 13.46 -2.71
N ALA A 26 7.59 12.49 -2.27
CA ALA A 26 6.48 11.98 -3.08
C ALA A 26 5.45 13.08 -3.40
N ALA A 27 5.13 13.94 -2.43
CA ALA A 27 4.18 15.02 -2.61
C ALA A 27 4.70 16.11 -3.58
N LEU A 28 5.96 16.48 -3.48
CA LEU A 28 6.59 17.44 -4.39
C LEU A 28 6.63 16.93 -5.82
N LEU A 29 7.03 15.68 -6.01
CA LEU A 29 7.06 15.03 -7.32
C LEU A 29 5.64 14.91 -7.91
N GLN A 30 4.65 14.50 -7.12
CA GLN A 30 3.25 14.44 -7.53
C GLN A 30 2.74 15.81 -7.96
N ASN A 31 3.03 16.86 -7.18
CA ASN A 31 2.63 18.23 -7.49
C ASN A 31 3.29 18.76 -8.77
N ALA A 32 4.48 18.27 -9.09
CA ALA A 32 5.17 18.55 -10.36
C ALA A 32 4.64 17.70 -11.54
N GLY A 33 3.61 16.88 -11.34
CA GLY A 33 2.99 16.06 -12.38
C GLY A 33 3.73 14.75 -12.68
N ALA A 34 4.63 14.31 -11.81
CA ALA A 34 5.30 13.02 -11.98
C ALA A 34 4.39 11.85 -11.60
N CYS A 35 4.61 10.70 -12.23
CA CYS A 35 4.03 9.43 -11.81
C CYS A 35 4.83 8.90 -10.61
N ILE A 36 4.16 8.74 -9.46
CA ILE A 36 4.79 8.32 -8.20
C ILE A 36 4.39 6.90 -7.84
N ILE A 37 5.36 6.15 -7.34
CA ILE A 37 5.15 4.85 -6.72
C ILE A 37 5.76 4.91 -5.32
N ILE A 38 4.99 4.51 -4.31
CA ILE A 38 5.51 4.26 -2.97
C ILE A 38 5.92 2.79 -2.90
N HIS A 39 7.15 2.54 -2.48
CA HIS A 39 7.67 1.18 -2.28
C HIS A 39 8.35 1.02 -0.92
N SER A 40 8.58 -0.21 -0.48
CA SER A 40 9.18 -0.49 0.81
C SER A 40 10.63 -0.97 0.75
N ASP A 41 10.98 -1.73 -0.25
CA ASP A 41 12.29 -2.40 -0.39
C ASP A 41 12.62 -3.36 0.79
N ASP A 42 11.57 -3.85 1.48
CA ASP A 42 11.71 -4.67 2.69
C ASP A 42 10.43 -5.50 2.90
N GLU A 43 10.60 -6.73 3.35
CA GLU A 43 9.52 -7.71 3.53
C GLU A 43 8.54 -7.35 4.66
N ASN A 44 8.97 -6.57 5.64
CA ASN A 44 8.09 -6.11 6.72
C ASN A 44 7.32 -4.85 6.30
N GLY A 45 8.00 -3.93 5.61
CA GLY A 45 7.43 -2.65 5.17
C GLY A 45 6.38 -2.82 4.09
N ILE A 46 6.55 -3.80 3.19
CA ILE A 46 5.59 -4.03 2.08
C ILE A 46 4.16 -4.31 2.56
N GLN A 47 3.99 -4.88 3.74
CA GLN A 47 2.69 -5.14 4.34
C GLN A 47 1.95 -3.85 4.74
N ARG A 48 2.62 -2.70 4.73
CA ARG A 48 2.13 -1.41 5.23
C ARG A 48 2.20 -0.29 4.20
N LEU A 49 2.24 -0.62 2.90
CA LEU A 49 2.34 0.40 1.84
C LEU A 49 1.21 1.44 1.90
N ASN A 50 0.03 1.07 2.35
CA ASN A 50 -1.05 2.01 2.60
C ASN A 50 -0.69 3.06 3.67
N GLN A 51 0.01 2.65 4.73
CA GLN A 51 0.49 3.57 5.78
C GLN A 51 1.65 4.42 5.29
N GLU A 52 2.56 3.85 4.47
CA GLU A 52 3.64 4.60 3.83
C GLU A 52 3.07 5.71 2.93
N ALA A 53 2.10 5.38 2.09
CA ALA A 53 1.41 6.37 1.26
C ALA A 53 0.70 7.45 2.10
N ALA A 54 0.07 7.07 3.22
CA ALA A 54 -0.57 8.01 4.13
C ALA A 54 0.42 8.97 4.79
N LYS A 55 1.62 8.50 5.17
CA LYS A 55 2.69 9.36 5.71
C LYS A 55 3.12 10.38 4.66
N ALA A 56 3.44 9.95 3.45
CA ALA A 56 3.84 10.84 2.36
C ALA A 56 2.74 11.86 1.99
N GLN A 57 1.47 11.46 2.03
CA GLN A 57 0.34 12.37 1.85
C GLN A 57 0.26 13.42 2.97
N ALA A 58 0.47 13.00 4.23
CA ALA A 58 0.46 13.90 5.38
C ALA A 58 1.62 14.91 5.34
N ASP A 59 2.79 14.46 4.90
CA ASP A 59 3.96 15.32 4.73
C ASP A 59 3.73 16.38 3.66
N GLY A 60 3.12 16.02 2.54
CA GLY A 60 2.68 16.98 1.53
C GLY A 60 1.73 18.03 2.10
N ARG A 61 0.78 17.60 2.92
CA ARG A 61 -0.19 18.51 3.57
C ARG A 61 0.47 19.53 4.49
N ARG A 62 1.55 19.14 5.18
CA ARG A 62 2.33 20.05 6.05
C ARG A 62 2.97 21.22 5.28
N ILE A 63 3.31 21.01 4.03
CA ILE A 63 3.89 22.05 3.15
C ILE A 63 2.85 22.69 2.21
N GLY A 64 1.56 22.46 2.45
CA GLY A 64 0.48 23.07 1.68
C GLY A 64 0.11 22.34 0.40
N ILE A 65 0.65 21.17 0.12
CA ILE A 65 0.28 20.31 -1.02
C ILE A 65 -0.80 19.35 -0.57
N ASN A 66 -2.04 19.56 -1.04
CA ASN A 66 -3.15 18.68 -0.73
C ASN A 66 -3.28 17.59 -1.81
N ILE A 67 -3.04 16.35 -1.44
CA ILE A 67 -3.14 15.17 -2.30
C ILE A 67 -4.43 14.43 -1.96
N PRO A 68 -5.36 14.23 -2.91
CA PRO A 68 -6.56 13.43 -2.69
C PRO A 68 -6.25 11.98 -2.33
N ASP A 69 -7.13 11.34 -1.57
CA ASP A 69 -6.94 9.95 -1.12
C ASP A 69 -6.83 8.98 -2.29
N GLU A 70 -7.65 9.16 -3.35
CA GLU A 70 -7.60 8.35 -4.55
C GLU A 70 -6.25 8.45 -5.28
N THR A 71 -5.60 9.61 -5.24
CA THR A 71 -4.26 9.80 -5.80
C THR A 71 -3.22 9.05 -4.97
N ALA A 72 -3.27 9.18 -3.65
CA ALA A 72 -2.35 8.48 -2.75
C ALA A 72 -2.52 6.95 -2.84
N ILE A 73 -3.76 6.44 -2.96
CA ILE A 73 -4.04 5.01 -3.22
C ILE A 73 -3.43 4.59 -4.55
N GLY A 74 -3.50 5.42 -5.58
CA GLY A 74 -2.87 5.16 -6.88
C GLY A 74 -1.36 4.94 -6.82
N TRP A 75 -0.67 5.49 -5.83
CA TRP A 75 0.78 5.35 -5.68
C TRP A 75 1.26 3.92 -5.38
N PHE A 76 0.40 3.08 -4.80
CA PHE A 76 0.72 1.68 -4.50
C PHE A 76 -0.22 0.67 -5.21
N THR A 77 -1.06 1.15 -6.14
CA THR A 77 -1.96 0.30 -6.93
C THR A 77 -1.79 0.53 -8.43
N LEU A 78 -2.42 1.55 -9.00
CA LEU A 78 -2.44 1.80 -10.45
C LEU A 78 -1.08 2.22 -11.00
N ASN A 79 -0.32 3.05 -10.27
CA ASN A 79 0.95 3.56 -10.77
C ASN A 79 2.02 2.45 -10.91
N PRO A 80 2.20 1.53 -9.93
CA PRO A 80 3.05 0.36 -10.14
C PRO A 80 2.58 -0.51 -11.31
N ALA A 81 1.28 -0.73 -11.47
CA ALA A 81 0.75 -1.49 -12.61
C ALA A 81 1.10 -0.82 -13.96
N LYS A 82 1.02 0.51 -14.05
CA LYS A 82 1.45 1.27 -15.24
C LYS A 82 2.95 1.15 -15.49
N ALA A 83 3.77 1.27 -14.45
CA ALA A 83 5.22 1.16 -14.57
C ALA A 83 5.66 -0.22 -15.06
N MET A 84 4.95 -1.27 -14.66
CA MET A 84 5.18 -2.64 -15.10
C MET A 84 4.50 -2.98 -16.43
N GLY A 85 3.68 -2.10 -16.99
CA GLY A 85 2.95 -2.33 -18.24
C GLY A 85 1.80 -3.33 -18.14
N ILE A 86 1.26 -3.55 -16.93
CA ILE A 86 0.17 -4.49 -16.64
C ILE A 86 -1.13 -3.80 -16.23
N ASP A 87 -1.21 -2.49 -16.34
CA ASP A 87 -2.37 -1.67 -15.96
C ASP A 87 -3.65 -2.00 -16.74
N LYS A 88 -3.54 -2.69 -17.88
CA LYS A 88 -4.68 -3.23 -18.60
C LYS A 88 -5.33 -4.44 -17.92
N PHE A 89 -4.59 -5.09 -17.03
CA PHE A 89 -5.01 -6.32 -16.37
C PHE A 89 -5.34 -6.14 -14.91
N THR A 90 -4.65 -5.23 -14.20
CA THR A 90 -4.80 -5.01 -12.76
C THR A 90 -4.49 -3.56 -12.36
N GLY A 91 -4.48 -3.24 -11.06
CA GLY A 91 -4.14 -1.94 -10.49
C GLY A 91 -5.30 -0.97 -10.33
N SER A 92 -6.48 -1.28 -10.88
CA SER A 92 -7.71 -0.50 -10.70
C SER A 92 -8.95 -1.39 -10.78
N LEU A 93 -10.05 -0.93 -10.17
CA LEU A 93 -11.34 -1.61 -10.17
C LEU A 93 -12.13 -1.24 -11.44
N GLU A 94 -11.88 -1.95 -12.50
CA GLU A 94 -12.54 -1.74 -13.79
C GLU A 94 -13.05 -3.06 -14.36
N LYS A 95 -14.17 -3.01 -15.09
CA LYS A 95 -14.73 -4.18 -15.74
C LYS A 95 -13.74 -4.80 -16.73
N GLY A 96 -13.45 -6.09 -16.56
CA GLY A 96 -12.55 -6.85 -17.43
C GLY A 96 -11.11 -6.95 -16.90
N LYS A 97 -10.80 -6.31 -15.78
CA LYS A 97 -9.53 -6.51 -15.08
C LYS A 97 -9.62 -7.67 -14.08
N MET A 98 -8.47 -8.14 -13.63
CA MET A 98 -8.34 -9.12 -12.55
C MET A 98 -9.04 -8.60 -11.30
N ALA A 99 -9.76 -9.48 -10.62
CA ALA A 99 -10.45 -9.11 -9.38
C ALA A 99 -9.50 -9.23 -8.17
N ASP A 100 -8.46 -8.38 -8.19
CA ASP A 100 -7.54 -8.18 -7.08
C ASP A 100 -8.12 -7.07 -6.21
N VAL A 101 -8.83 -7.44 -5.15
CA VAL A 101 -9.64 -6.50 -4.35
C VAL A 101 -9.36 -6.67 -2.88
N VAL A 102 -9.20 -5.54 -2.18
CA VAL A 102 -9.13 -5.51 -0.72
C VAL A 102 -10.33 -4.73 -0.19
N LEU A 103 -11.11 -5.38 0.67
CA LEU A 103 -12.17 -4.72 1.44
C LEU A 103 -11.62 -4.27 2.79
N TRP A 104 -11.78 -2.99 3.08
CA TRP A 104 -11.35 -2.36 4.33
C TRP A 104 -12.54 -1.99 5.20
N ASN A 105 -12.36 -1.99 6.52
CA ASN A 105 -13.38 -1.52 7.46
C ASN A 105 -13.45 0.02 7.59
N GLY A 106 -12.67 0.76 6.80
CA GLY A 106 -12.62 2.22 6.78
C GLY A 106 -11.66 2.73 5.71
N ASN A 107 -11.21 3.97 5.84
CA ASN A 107 -10.24 4.55 4.91
C ASN A 107 -8.92 3.77 4.98
N PRO A 108 -8.42 3.18 3.88
CA PRO A 108 -7.17 2.41 3.87
C PRO A 108 -5.94 3.23 4.26
N LEU A 109 -5.98 4.55 4.14
CA LEU A 109 -4.90 5.45 4.56
C LEU A 109 -4.92 5.76 6.06
N SER A 110 -5.88 5.24 6.81
CA SER A 110 -5.94 5.37 8.26
C SER A 110 -5.23 4.20 8.94
N VAL A 111 -4.39 4.49 9.95
CA VAL A 111 -3.73 3.47 10.78
C VAL A 111 -4.72 2.63 11.62
N TYR A 112 -5.97 3.09 11.76
CA TYR A 112 -7.03 2.37 12.45
C TYR A 112 -7.77 1.40 11.55
N SER A 113 -7.66 1.55 10.23
CA SER A 113 -8.33 0.68 9.27
C SER A 113 -7.56 -0.63 9.08
N ARG A 114 -8.32 -1.70 8.87
CA ARG A 114 -7.78 -3.03 8.64
C ARG A 114 -8.47 -3.68 7.44
N PRO A 115 -7.78 -4.52 6.67
CA PRO A 115 -8.42 -5.33 5.65
C PRO A 115 -9.37 -6.32 6.34
N GLU A 116 -10.59 -6.41 5.83
CA GLU A 116 -11.57 -7.42 6.24
C GLU A 116 -11.51 -8.63 5.32
N LYS A 117 -11.37 -8.40 4.02
CA LYS A 117 -11.27 -9.48 3.02
C LYS A 117 -10.30 -9.11 1.91
N VAL A 118 -9.63 -10.13 1.37
CA VAL A 118 -8.74 -9.99 0.21
C VAL A 118 -9.09 -11.05 -0.83
N TRP A 119 -9.31 -10.59 -2.05
CA TRP A 119 -9.45 -11.43 -3.23
C TRP A 119 -8.25 -11.23 -4.14
N ILE A 120 -7.76 -12.32 -4.71
CA ILE A 120 -6.76 -12.31 -5.77
C ILE A 120 -7.34 -13.10 -6.93
N ASP A 121 -7.41 -12.49 -8.10
CA ASP A 121 -8.05 -13.04 -9.30
C ASP A 121 -9.44 -13.61 -9.02
N GLY A 122 -10.21 -12.92 -8.16
CA GLY A 122 -11.56 -13.30 -7.75
C GLY A 122 -11.63 -14.38 -6.66
N ALA A 123 -10.54 -15.03 -6.31
CA ALA A 123 -10.51 -16.02 -5.23
C ALA A 123 -10.36 -15.31 -3.85
N LEU A 124 -11.28 -15.60 -2.94
CA LEU A 124 -11.19 -15.11 -1.56
C LEU A 124 -10.06 -15.83 -0.81
N LEU A 125 -8.95 -15.14 -0.59
CA LEU A 125 -7.76 -15.71 0.08
C LEU A 125 -7.67 -15.35 1.55
N TYR A 126 -8.18 -14.20 1.95
CA TYR A 126 -8.19 -13.75 3.34
C TYR A 126 -9.59 -13.28 3.74
N ASP A 127 -10.02 -13.71 4.93
CA ASP A 127 -11.23 -13.22 5.61
C ASP A 127 -10.91 -13.09 7.09
N ALA A 128 -10.97 -11.87 7.61
CA ALA A 128 -10.66 -11.57 9.02
C ALA A 128 -11.56 -12.31 10.03
N LEU A 129 -12.77 -12.68 9.60
CA LEU A 129 -13.74 -13.38 10.43
C LEU A 129 -13.65 -14.92 10.30
N ASP A 130 -12.99 -15.41 9.27
CA ASP A 130 -12.81 -16.85 9.07
C ASP A 130 -11.42 -17.30 9.54
N ARG A 131 -11.37 -18.03 10.65
CA ARG A 131 -10.13 -18.55 11.23
C ARG A 131 -9.31 -19.41 10.26
N LYS A 132 -9.94 -20.04 9.27
CA LYS A 132 -9.26 -20.87 8.27
C LYS A 132 -8.59 -20.03 7.16
N ARG A 133 -8.96 -18.78 7.04
CA ARG A 133 -8.51 -17.87 5.96
C ARG A 133 -7.68 -16.68 6.46
N ARG A 134 -7.42 -16.60 7.75
CA ARG A 134 -6.51 -15.60 8.33
C ARG A 134 -5.21 -16.28 8.80
N PRO A 135 -4.07 -15.61 8.71
CA PRO A 135 -2.85 -16.14 9.31
C PRO A 135 -3.01 -16.23 10.84
N VAL A 136 -2.41 -17.24 11.40
CA VAL A 136 -2.26 -17.39 12.86
C VAL A 136 -1.04 -16.58 13.28
N SER A 137 -1.21 -15.71 14.25
CA SER A 137 -0.10 -14.94 14.83
C SER A 137 0.77 -15.85 15.71
N ASP A 138 2.07 -15.58 15.74
CA ASP A 138 3.00 -16.28 16.65
C ASP A 138 2.58 -16.13 18.12
N PHE A 139 1.86 -15.07 18.47
CA PHE A 139 1.27 -14.88 19.80
C PHE A 139 0.11 -15.84 20.11
N GLU A 140 -0.49 -16.42 19.08
CA GLU A 140 -1.58 -17.40 19.22
C GLU A 140 -1.06 -18.85 19.23
N LEU A 141 0.18 -19.07 18.79
CA LEU A 141 0.79 -20.40 18.79
C LEU A 141 1.00 -20.90 20.23
N GLY A 142 0.51 -22.09 20.51
CA GLY A 142 0.63 -22.71 21.83
C GLY A 142 -0.40 -22.24 22.85
N GLN A 143 -1.34 -21.38 22.50
CA GLN A 143 -2.46 -21.06 23.38
C GLN A 143 -3.50 -22.20 23.35
N PRO A 144 -3.98 -22.68 24.51
CA PRO A 144 -4.98 -23.75 24.57
C PRO A 144 -6.26 -23.36 23.81
N GLY A 145 -6.62 -24.14 22.80
CA GLY A 145 -7.84 -23.97 22.01
C GLY A 145 -7.80 -22.88 20.93
N GLU A 146 -6.67 -22.20 20.73
CA GLU A 146 -6.55 -21.08 19.77
C GLU A 146 -5.53 -21.37 18.68
N GLY A 147 -5.08 -22.21 18.25
CA GLY A 147 -4.15 -22.49 17.14
C GLY A 147 -4.43 -23.80 16.44
N ASP A 148 -5.19 -24.66 17.09
CA ASP A 148 -5.56 -25.96 16.55
C ASP A 148 -6.72 -25.82 15.57
N VAL A 149 -6.41 -25.39 14.36
CA VAL A 149 -7.30 -25.61 13.22
C VAL A 149 -7.21 -27.09 12.87
N LYS A 150 -8.13 -27.86 13.43
CA LYS A 150 -8.36 -29.24 12.98
C LYS A 150 -9.09 -29.25 11.66
#